data_78f297c886825a915b6afc03fea84979
#
_entry.id   78f297c886825a915b6afc03fea84979
#
_cell.length_a   1.000
_cell.length_b   1.000
_cell.length_c   1.000
_cell.angle_alpha   90.00
_cell.angle_beta   90.00
_cell.angle_gamma   90.00
#
_symmetry.space_group_name_H-M   'P 1'
#
loop_
_entity.id
_entity.type
_entity.pdbx_description
1 polymer ?
#
loop_
_entity_poly.entity_id
_entity_poly.type
_entity_poly.pdbx_seq_one_letter_code
_entity_poly.pdbx_strand_id
1 'polypeptide(L)'
;MNLLRKIWDNIKKNAQSNQLTRRQEVFQELARGEGTARQLSDRMGLRLTIVRTYLSTLHKQGLVRATGDMVGKEQVWRVNE
;
A
#
# COMPACT_ATOMS: atom_id res chain seq x y z
N MET A 1 14.29 -13.42 8.75
CA MET A 1 14.32 -11.95 8.88
C MET A 1 13.27 -11.33 7.98
N ASN A 2 12.48 -10.45 8.52
CA ASN A 2 11.40 -9.81 7.75
C ASN A 2 11.93 -8.53 7.08
N LEU A 3 12.21 -8.61 5.78
CA LEU A 3 12.72 -7.49 4.99
C LEU A 3 11.72 -6.32 4.96
N LEU A 4 10.45 -6.62 4.91
CA LEU A 4 9.40 -5.62 4.87
C LEU A 4 9.39 -4.78 6.15
N ARG A 5 9.59 -5.42 7.29
CA ARG A 5 9.66 -4.73 8.57
C ARG A 5 10.83 -3.74 8.61
N LYS A 6 11.96 -4.12 8.04
CA LYS A 6 13.14 -3.27 7.94
C LYS A 6 12.85 -2.04 7.08
N ILE A 7 12.18 -2.24 5.96
CA ILE A 7 11.77 -1.15 5.08
C ILE A 7 10.81 -0.22 5.80
N TRP A 8 9.84 -0.78 6.52
CA TRP A 8 8.86 -0.02 7.30
C TRP A 8 9.55 0.84 8.37
N ASP A 9 10.52 0.28 9.09
CA ASP A 9 11.27 1.02 10.10
C ASP A 9 12.05 2.18 9.49
N ASN A 10 12.61 2.00 8.28
CA ASN A 10 13.26 3.07 7.56
C ASN A 10 12.30 4.19 7.20
N ILE A 11 11.10 3.86 6.76
CA ILE A 11 10.08 4.85 6.43
C ILE A 11 9.74 5.67 7.67
N LYS A 12 9.59 5.03 8.82
CA LYS A 12 9.32 5.73 10.08
C LYS A 12 10.45 6.66 10.49
N LYS A 13 11.68 6.22 10.33
CA LYS A 13 12.85 7.03 10.69
C LYS A 13 12.96 8.27 9.84
N ASN A 14 12.59 8.17 8.56
CA ASN A 14 12.68 9.27 7.63
C ASN A 14 11.50 10.23 7.71
N ALA A 15 10.45 9.87 8.41
CA ALA A 15 9.26 10.71 8.59
C ALA A 15 9.48 11.67 9.77
N GLN A 16 10.41 12.58 9.63
CA GLN A 16 10.81 13.49 10.73
C GLN A 16 9.69 14.42 11.19
N SER A 17 8.73 14.68 10.32
CA SER A 17 7.62 15.58 10.63
C SER A 17 6.38 14.85 11.12
N ASN A 18 6.46 13.55 11.37
CA ASN A 18 5.33 12.69 11.68
C ASN A 18 4.26 12.65 10.59
N GLN A 19 4.60 13.16 9.41
CA GLN A 19 3.71 13.11 8.25
C GLN A 19 4.20 12.07 7.28
N LEU A 20 3.31 11.13 6.96
CA LEU A 20 3.58 10.12 5.94
C LEU A 20 3.23 10.71 4.57
N THR A 21 3.98 10.31 3.56
CA THR A 21 3.56 10.58 2.18
C THR A 21 2.30 9.79 1.87
N ARG A 22 1.56 10.19 0.84
CA ARG A 22 0.36 9.44 0.43
C ARG A 22 0.70 8.00 0.08
N ARG A 23 1.83 7.77 -0.57
CA ARG A 23 2.29 6.42 -0.89
C ARG A 23 2.50 5.59 0.37
N GLN A 24 3.12 6.17 1.39
CA GLN A 24 3.32 5.48 2.67
C GLN A 24 2.00 5.18 3.37
N GLU A 25 1.04 6.10 3.28
CA GLU A 25 -0.30 5.89 3.83
C GLU A 25 -1.00 4.71 3.15
N VAL A 26 -0.90 4.60 1.83
CA VAL A 26 -1.47 3.47 1.09
C VAL A 26 -0.84 2.16 1.56
N PHE A 27 0.48 2.14 1.69
CA PHE A 27 1.18 0.97 2.19
C PHE A 27 0.70 0.59 3.59
N GLN A 28 0.56 1.57 4.46
CA GLN A 28 0.11 1.37 5.84
C GLN A 28 -1.31 0.78 5.88
N GLU A 29 -2.19 1.28 5.03
CA GLU A 29 -3.56 0.78 4.95
C GLU A 29 -3.59 -0.69 4.53
N LEU A 30 -2.76 -1.07 3.55
CA LEU A 30 -2.62 -2.46 3.14
C LEU A 30 -2.03 -3.34 4.25
N ALA A 31 -1.13 -2.78 5.06
CA ALA A 31 -0.53 -3.52 6.16
C ALA A 31 -1.57 -3.85 7.24
N ARG A 32 -2.64 -3.08 7.34
CA ARG A 32 -3.75 -3.37 8.24
C ARG A 32 -4.64 -4.49 7.73
N GLY A 33 -4.73 -4.65 6.42
CA GLY A 33 -5.53 -5.69 5.79
C GLY A 33 -5.51 -5.54 4.28
N GLU A 34 -5.54 -6.65 3.59
CA GLU A 34 -5.55 -6.66 2.13
C GLU A 34 -6.83 -6.01 1.60
N GLY A 35 -6.79 -5.53 0.36
CA GLY A 35 -7.94 -4.93 -0.27
C GLY A 35 -7.68 -4.55 -1.70
N THR A 36 -8.73 -4.12 -2.38
CA THR A 36 -8.66 -3.62 -3.75
C THR A 36 -8.31 -2.14 -3.75
N ALA A 37 -7.88 -1.62 -4.92
CA ALA A 37 -7.64 -0.20 -5.07
C ALA A 37 -8.90 0.63 -4.75
N ARG A 38 -10.06 0.15 -5.16
CA ARG A 38 -11.33 0.82 -4.87
C ARG A 38 -11.62 0.88 -3.38
N GLN A 39 -11.38 -0.21 -2.66
CA GLN A 39 -11.59 -0.24 -1.21
C GLN A 39 -10.64 0.72 -0.51
N LEU A 40 -9.39 0.77 -0.94
CA LEU A 40 -8.42 1.72 -0.40
C LEU A 40 -8.82 3.17 -0.70
N SER A 41 -9.27 3.41 -1.92
CA SER A 41 -9.77 4.73 -2.33
C SER A 41 -10.90 5.19 -1.39
N ASP A 42 -11.86 4.31 -1.12
CA ASP A 42 -12.98 4.62 -0.23
C ASP A 42 -12.53 4.86 1.20
N ARG A 43 -11.64 4.01 1.72
CA ARG A 43 -11.14 4.13 3.09
C ARG A 43 -10.33 5.40 3.32
N MET A 44 -9.55 5.79 2.32
CA MET A 44 -8.60 6.89 2.44
C MET A 44 -9.13 8.21 1.91
N GLY A 45 -10.28 8.20 1.24
CA GLY A 45 -10.82 9.39 0.62
C GLY A 45 -9.96 9.90 -0.53
N LEU A 46 -9.26 9.03 -1.22
CA LEU A 46 -8.40 9.37 -2.36
C LEU A 46 -9.06 8.95 -3.66
N ARG A 47 -8.67 9.59 -4.75
CA ARG A 47 -9.14 9.21 -6.09
C ARG A 47 -8.59 7.83 -6.44
N LEU A 48 -9.40 7.04 -7.12
CA LEU A 48 -9.03 5.68 -7.52
C LEU A 48 -7.76 5.65 -8.38
N THR A 49 -7.63 6.57 -9.33
CA THR A 49 -6.45 6.67 -10.19
C THR A 49 -5.19 6.93 -9.38
N ILE A 50 -5.28 7.75 -8.35
CA ILE A 50 -4.15 8.07 -7.47
C ILE A 50 -3.74 6.83 -6.69
N VAL A 51 -4.71 6.10 -6.14
CA VAL A 51 -4.43 4.87 -5.39
C VAL A 51 -3.77 3.84 -6.31
N ARG A 52 -4.28 3.67 -7.52
CA ARG A 52 -3.69 2.75 -8.49
C ARG A 52 -2.25 3.10 -8.83
N THR A 53 -1.95 4.40 -8.97
CA THR A 53 -0.59 4.86 -9.22
C THR A 53 0.33 4.51 -8.06
N TYR A 54 -0.10 4.74 -6.83
CA TYR A 54 0.69 4.40 -5.66
C TYR A 54 0.89 2.89 -5.54
N LEU A 55 -0.14 2.09 -5.79
CA LEU A 55 -0.02 0.63 -5.77
C LEU A 55 0.97 0.15 -6.82
N SER A 56 0.93 0.72 -8.02
CA SER A 56 1.88 0.39 -9.08
C SER A 56 3.31 0.69 -8.65
N THR A 57 3.55 1.84 -8.03
CA THR A 57 4.86 2.24 -7.53
C THR A 57 5.34 1.29 -6.44
N LEU A 58 4.47 0.98 -5.47
CA LEU A 58 4.80 0.06 -4.39
C LEU A 58 5.07 -1.34 -4.92
N HIS A 59 4.33 -1.77 -5.93
CA HIS A 59 4.53 -3.07 -6.58
C HIS A 59 5.91 -3.13 -7.25
N LYS A 60 6.30 -2.08 -7.96
CA LYS A 60 7.61 -2.00 -8.60
C LYS A 60 8.73 -2.04 -7.57
N GLN A 61 8.49 -1.51 -6.38
CA GLN A 61 9.46 -1.53 -5.29
C GLN A 61 9.47 -2.88 -4.55
N GLY A 62 8.59 -3.80 -4.90
CA GLY A 62 8.51 -5.11 -4.26
C GLY A 62 7.86 -5.10 -2.89
N LEU A 63 7.15 -4.03 -2.54
CA LEU A 63 6.54 -3.87 -1.22
C LEU A 63 5.13 -4.44 -1.12
N VAL A 64 4.43 -4.52 -2.24
CA VAL A 64 3.08 -5.07 -2.30
C VAL A 64 2.96 -6.01 -3.50
N ARG A 65 1.95 -6.87 -3.47
CA ARG A 65 1.68 -7.79 -4.57
C ARG A 65 0.18 -8.00 -4.73
N ALA A 66 -0.23 -8.39 -5.92
CA ALA A 66 -1.59 -8.87 -6.17
C ALA A 66 -1.69 -10.30 -5.63
N THR A 67 -2.78 -10.58 -4.92
CA THR A 67 -2.97 -11.91 -4.31
C THR A 67 -3.43 -12.97 -5.30
N GLY A 68 -3.91 -12.54 -6.46
CA GLY A 68 -4.57 -13.43 -7.41
C GLY A 68 -6.09 -13.49 -7.23
N ASP A 69 -6.58 -12.98 -6.13
CA ASP A 69 -8.03 -12.89 -5.90
C ASP A 69 -8.59 -11.63 -6.55
N MET A 70 -9.88 -11.69 -6.86
CA MET A 70 -10.58 -10.57 -7.49
C MET A 70 -11.85 -10.27 -6.70
N VAL A 71 -12.15 -8.99 -6.57
CA VAL A 71 -13.44 -8.52 -6.08
C VAL A 71 -14.07 -7.75 -7.23
N GLY A 72 -15.08 -8.33 -7.88
CA GLY A 72 -15.56 -7.80 -9.14
C GLY A 72 -14.46 -7.84 -10.20
N LYS A 73 -14.12 -6.70 -10.76
CA LYS A 73 -13.05 -6.59 -11.76
C LYS A 73 -11.75 -6.05 -11.17
N GLU A 74 -11.68 -5.89 -9.86
CA GLU A 74 -10.53 -5.30 -9.19
C GLU A 74 -9.68 -6.39 -8.54
N GLN A 75 -8.36 -6.29 -8.69
CA GLN A 75 -7.42 -7.17 -8.02
C GLN A 75 -7.32 -6.82 -6.54
N VAL A 76 -7.15 -7.85 -5.73
CA VAL A 76 -6.89 -7.69 -4.30
C VAL A 76 -5.37 -7.56 -4.11
N TRP A 77 -4.96 -6.54 -3.38
CA TRP A 77 -3.56 -6.25 -3.09
C TRP A 77 -3.24 -6.54 -1.64
N ARG A 78 -2.02 -6.94 -1.38
CA ARG A 78 -1.55 -7.16 -0.01
C ARG A 78 -0.08 -6.78 0.10
N VAL A 79 0.34 -6.54 1.34
CA VAL A 79 1.74 -6.27 1.64
C VAL A 79 2.55 -7.54 1.39
N ASN A 80 3.69 -7.38 0.77
CA ASN A 80 4.58 -8.49 0.42
C ASN A 80 5.48 -8.83 1.62
N GLU A 81 5.24 -9.97 2.20
CA GLU A 81 6.03 -10.45 3.34
C GLU A 81 6.81 -11.71 3.03
#